data_607b76040f46ef2aaf0751a7b93d0c3e
#
_entry.id   607b76040f46ef2aaf0751a7b93d0c3e
#
_cell.length_a   1.000
_cell.length_b   1.000
_cell.length_c   1.000
_cell.angle_alpha   90.00
_cell.angle_beta   90.00
_cell.angle_gamma   90.00
#
_symmetry.space_group_name_H-M   'P 1'
#
loop_
_entity.id
_entity.type
_entity.pdbx_description
1 polymer ?
#
loop_
_entity_poly.entity_id
_entity_poly.type
_entity_poly.pdbx_seq_one_letter_code
_entity_poly.pdbx_strand_id
1 'polypeptide(L)'
;MVKTSLDNKLVGARRTLRPLIIDRVVLQHQMRIVDGLRSAFTNTHATVLTNLFDLSISHYPSVRQSSQDILRHFTASYAYSYKKLIDPITALLDDSKTEEEVPHEAFKGALYVLIGHKEKSLLTKHDWHSLLKVCNATVW
;
A
#
# COMPACT_ATOMS: atom_id res chain seq x y z
N MET A 1 -36.86 11.80 10.15
CA MET A 1 -36.46 11.95 11.55
C MET A 1 -35.01 12.42 11.74
N VAL A 2 -34.03 11.95 10.99
CA VAL A 2 -32.62 12.39 11.11
C VAL A 2 -32.39 13.83 10.67
N LYS A 3 -33.06 14.29 9.60
CA LYS A 3 -32.92 15.62 9.02
C LYS A 3 -33.39 16.72 9.99
N THR A 4 -34.54 16.51 10.62
CA THR A 4 -35.11 17.44 11.62
C THR A 4 -34.24 17.55 12.88
N SER A 5 -33.60 16.46 13.29
CA SER A 5 -32.67 16.48 14.42
C SER A 5 -31.37 17.24 14.10
N LEU A 6 -30.90 17.18 12.86
CA LEU A 6 -29.73 17.93 12.39
C LEU A 6 -30.06 19.42 12.26
N ASP A 7 -31.21 19.78 11.70
CA ASP A 7 -31.65 21.18 11.56
C ASP A 7 -31.84 21.83 12.93
N ASN A 8 -32.44 21.15 13.89
CA ASN A 8 -32.56 21.64 15.28
C ASN A 8 -31.19 21.81 15.97
N LYS A 9 -30.19 21.02 15.61
CA LYS A 9 -28.81 21.14 16.11
C LYS A 9 -28.04 22.27 15.44
N LEU A 10 -28.34 22.60 14.20
CA LEU A 10 -27.70 23.70 13.46
C LEU A 10 -28.27 25.08 13.82
N VAL A 11 -29.55 25.15 14.13
CA VAL A 11 -30.25 26.41 14.46
C VAL A 11 -30.01 26.85 15.91
N GLY A 12 -29.70 25.92 16.79
CA GLY A 12 -29.47 26.19 18.22
C GLY A 12 -28.00 26.34 18.62
N ALA A 13 -27.36 27.44 18.24
CA ALA A 13 -26.08 27.91 18.77
C ALA A 13 -24.81 26.98 18.52
N ARG A 14 -23.68 27.62 18.30
CA ARG A 14 -22.31 27.12 18.14
C ARG A 14 -21.86 25.96 19.05
N ARG A 15 -22.65 25.63 20.08
CA ARG A 15 -22.36 24.56 21.05
C ARG A 15 -22.65 23.15 20.57
N THR A 16 -23.45 22.96 19.53
CA THR A 16 -23.91 21.63 19.07
C THR A 16 -23.06 20.98 17.98
N LEU A 17 -22.23 21.74 17.27
CA LEU A 17 -21.33 21.21 16.26
C LEU A 17 -20.18 20.39 16.87
N ARG A 18 -19.64 20.85 17.98
CA ARG A 18 -18.49 20.21 18.64
C ARG A 18 -18.78 18.76 19.10
N PRO A 19 -19.89 18.46 19.80
CA PRO A 19 -20.24 17.07 20.14
C PRO A 19 -20.41 16.20 18.90
N LEU A 20 -21.08 16.72 17.85
CA LEU A 20 -21.30 15.97 16.62
C LEU A 20 -19.98 15.58 15.92
N ILE A 21 -19.01 16.49 15.91
CA ILE A 21 -17.67 16.22 15.36
C ILE A 21 -16.95 15.17 16.20
N ILE A 22 -17.02 15.29 17.53
CA ILE A 22 -16.39 14.33 18.46
C ILE A 22 -16.99 12.94 18.27
N ASP A 23 -18.33 12.82 18.25
CA ASP A 23 -19.02 11.55 18.04
C ASP A 23 -18.63 10.91 16.70
N ARG A 24 -18.51 11.72 15.64
CA ARG A 24 -18.08 11.24 14.34
C ARG A 24 -16.62 10.75 14.33
N VAL A 25 -15.73 11.47 15.00
CA VAL A 25 -14.32 11.06 15.13
C VAL A 25 -14.19 9.79 15.95
N VAL A 26 -14.92 9.67 17.06
CA VAL A 26 -14.95 8.45 17.88
C VAL A 26 -15.46 7.26 17.06
N LEU A 27 -16.56 7.42 16.32
CA LEU A 27 -17.10 6.37 15.46
C LEU A 27 -16.10 5.94 14.38
N GLN A 28 -15.46 6.89 13.70
CA GLN A 28 -14.42 6.57 12.72
C GLN A 28 -13.22 5.87 13.33
N HIS A 29 -12.83 6.26 14.54
CA HIS A 29 -11.74 5.60 15.25
C HIS A 29 -12.10 4.14 15.61
N GLN A 30 -13.31 3.91 16.10
CA GLN A 30 -13.82 2.56 16.38
C GLN A 30 -13.88 1.70 15.12
N MET A 31 -14.36 2.26 14.00
CA MET A 31 -14.36 1.54 12.71
C MET A 31 -12.94 1.15 12.28
N ARG A 32 -11.96 2.04 12.42
CA ARG A 32 -10.55 1.75 12.11
C ARG A 32 -9.97 0.66 12.99
N ILE A 33 -10.32 0.62 14.28
CA ILE A 33 -9.89 -0.46 15.19
C ILE A 33 -10.47 -1.79 14.71
N VAL A 34 -11.77 -1.84 14.40
CA VAL A 34 -12.43 -3.07 13.91
C VAL A 34 -11.82 -3.54 12.59
N ASP A 35 -11.58 -2.64 11.65
CA ASP A 35 -10.93 -2.97 10.38
C ASP A 35 -9.48 -3.42 10.59
N GLY A 36 -8.75 -2.79 11.50
CA GLY A 36 -7.40 -3.19 11.87
C GLY A 36 -7.32 -4.59 12.50
N LEU A 37 -8.31 -4.97 13.29
CA LEU A 37 -8.42 -6.32 13.86
C LEU A 37 -8.77 -7.38 12.82
N ARG A 38 -9.58 -7.04 11.83
CA ARG A 38 -9.94 -7.94 10.72
C ARG A 38 -8.80 -8.17 9.74
N SER A 39 -7.95 -7.18 9.55
CA SER A 39 -6.81 -7.19 8.62
C SER A 39 -5.46 -7.36 9.35
N ALA A 40 -5.43 -8.13 10.43
CA ALA A 40 -4.20 -8.43 11.14
C ALA A 40 -3.19 -9.13 10.20
N PHE A 41 -2.07 -8.47 9.93
CA PHE A 41 -0.99 -9.01 9.11
C PHE A 41 -0.16 -10.00 9.92
N THR A 42 -0.23 -11.28 9.58
CA THR A 42 0.47 -12.39 10.25
C THR A 42 1.72 -12.81 9.49
N ASN A 43 2.55 -13.66 10.10
CA ASN A 43 3.72 -14.26 9.43
C ASN A 43 3.34 -15.05 8.18
N THR A 44 2.20 -15.75 8.20
CA THR A 44 1.67 -16.46 7.02
C THR A 44 1.39 -15.47 5.88
N HIS A 45 0.78 -14.32 6.17
CA HIS A 45 0.57 -13.27 5.19
C HIS A 45 1.90 -12.71 4.64
N ALA A 46 2.94 -12.60 5.49
CA ALA A 46 4.27 -12.17 5.06
C ALA A 46 4.88 -13.19 4.07
N THR A 47 4.78 -14.49 4.36
CA THR A 47 5.26 -15.55 3.45
C THR A 47 4.51 -15.53 2.12
N VAL A 48 3.18 -15.39 2.15
CA VAL A 48 2.37 -15.27 0.92
C VAL A 48 2.79 -14.04 0.11
N LEU A 49 3.00 -12.91 0.78
CA LEU A 49 3.44 -11.67 0.13
C LEU A 49 4.79 -11.83 -0.57
N THR A 50 5.76 -12.48 0.08
CA THR A 50 7.09 -12.74 -0.51
C THR A 50 6.97 -13.67 -1.72
N ASN A 51 6.22 -14.77 -1.61
CA ASN A 51 6.00 -15.68 -2.73
C ASN A 51 5.28 -14.99 -3.92
N LEU A 52 4.30 -14.13 -3.64
CA LEU A 52 3.63 -13.33 -4.68
C LEU A 52 4.61 -12.35 -5.35
N PHE A 53 5.52 -11.77 -4.58
CA PHE A 53 6.56 -10.90 -5.13
C PHE A 53 7.49 -11.68 -6.05
N ASP A 54 7.98 -12.85 -5.63
CA ASP A 54 8.84 -13.72 -6.45
C ASP A 54 8.16 -14.11 -7.77
N LEU A 55 6.86 -14.43 -7.72
CA LEU A 55 6.08 -14.68 -8.93
C LEU A 55 5.86 -13.42 -9.78
N SER A 56 5.80 -12.23 -9.17
CA SER A 56 5.61 -10.96 -9.87
C SER A 56 6.84 -10.49 -10.66
N ILE A 57 8.00 -11.09 -10.40
CA ILE A 57 9.26 -10.88 -11.13
C ILE A 57 9.62 -12.07 -12.03
N SER A 58 8.73 -13.06 -12.17
CA SER A 58 8.93 -14.28 -12.95
C SER A 58 9.21 -13.99 -14.43
N HIS A 59 9.99 -14.87 -15.05
CA HIS A 59 10.26 -14.83 -16.48
C HIS A 59 8.97 -14.96 -17.34
N TYR A 60 7.97 -15.71 -16.87
CA TYR A 60 6.73 -15.95 -17.60
C TYR A 60 5.77 -14.75 -17.53
N PRO A 61 5.46 -14.07 -18.66
CA PRO A 61 4.67 -12.83 -18.67
C PRO A 61 3.27 -12.98 -18.05
N SER A 62 2.59 -14.09 -18.31
CA SER A 62 1.24 -14.35 -17.80
C SER A 62 1.23 -14.54 -16.28
N VAL A 63 2.21 -15.28 -15.74
CA VAL A 63 2.40 -15.47 -14.30
C VAL A 63 2.73 -14.14 -13.64
N ARG A 64 3.68 -13.40 -14.20
CA ARG A 64 4.11 -12.09 -13.72
C ARG A 64 2.93 -11.13 -13.62
N GLN A 65 2.13 -10.99 -14.69
CA GLN A 65 1.01 -10.06 -14.74
C GLN A 65 -0.08 -10.44 -13.71
N SER A 66 -0.47 -11.71 -13.67
CA SER A 66 -1.48 -12.19 -12.70
C SER A 66 -1.03 -11.97 -11.24
N SER A 67 0.25 -12.27 -10.98
CA SER A 67 0.82 -12.10 -9.63
C SER A 67 0.92 -10.62 -9.22
N GLN A 68 1.25 -9.72 -10.15
CA GLN A 68 1.26 -8.28 -9.90
C GLN A 68 -0.15 -7.76 -9.57
N ASP A 69 -1.18 -8.27 -10.24
CA ASP A 69 -2.57 -7.90 -9.95
C ASP A 69 -2.99 -8.37 -8.54
N ILE A 70 -2.67 -9.61 -8.18
CA ILE A 70 -2.95 -10.15 -6.84
C ILE A 70 -2.16 -9.39 -5.78
N LEU A 71 -0.87 -9.14 -6.01
CA LEU A 71 0.01 -8.40 -5.10
C LEU A 71 -0.54 -7.01 -4.80
N ARG A 72 -1.07 -6.33 -5.80
CA ARG A 72 -1.71 -5.01 -5.67
C ARG A 72 -2.95 -5.06 -4.79
N HIS A 73 -3.82 -6.06 -5.00
CA HIS A 73 -4.99 -6.27 -4.16
C HIS A 73 -4.60 -6.62 -2.72
N PHE A 74 -3.57 -7.43 -2.56
CA PHE A 74 -3.04 -7.80 -1.26
C PHE A 74 -2.52 -6.57 -0.48
N THR A 75 -1.69 -5.75 -1.10
CA THR A 75 -1.16 -4.53 -0.47
C THR A 75 -2.23 -3.44 -0.25
N ALA A 76 -3.33 -3.48 -0.98
CA ALA A 76 -4.49 -2.62 -0.73
C ALA A 76 -5.28 -3.07 0.51
N SER A 77 -5.39 -4.39 0.72
CA SER A 77 -6.13 -4.99 1.84
C SER A 77 -5.37 -4.90 3.16
N TYR A 78 -4.06 -5.07 3.14
CA TYR A 78 -3.21 -5.04 4.33
C TYR A 78 -2.38 -3.77 4.37
N ALA A 79 -2.81 -2.80 5.18
CA ALA A 79 -2.09 -1.54 5.36
C ALA A 79 -0.64 -1.80 5.83
N TYR A 80 0.31 -1.07 5.26
CA TYR A 80 1.75 -1.16 5.55
C TYR A 80 2.45 -2.48 5.16
N SER A 81 1.77 -3.48 4.60
CA SER A 81 2.40 -4.71 4.12
C SER A 81 3.48 -4.44 3.05
N TYR A 82 3.28 -3.41 2.24
CA TYR A 82 4.22 -2.98 1.21
C TYR A 82 5.63 -2.67 1.74
N LYS A 83 5.78 -2.30 3.03
CA LYS A 83 7.10 -2.06 3.64
C LYS A 83 8.04 -3.27 3.56
N LYS A 84 7.47 -4.48 3.54
CA LYS A 84 8.21 -5.72 3.36
C LYS A 84 8.76 -5.90 1.94
N LEU A 85 8.20 -5.19 0.96
CA LEU A 85 8.60 -5.29 -0.44
C LEU A 85 9.69 -4.29 -0.83
N ILE A 86 9.90 -3.24 -0.04
CA ILE A 86 10.82 -2.17 -0.40
C ILE A 86 12.26 -2.68 -0.50
N ASP A 87 12.72 -3.40 0.52
CA ASP A 87 14.10 -3.93 0.53
C ASP A 87 14.37 -4.87 -0.66
N PRO A 88 13.52 -5.90 -0.95
CA PRO A 88 13.73 -6.73 -2.12
C PRO A 88 13.60 -5.97 -3.45
N ILE A 89 12.71 -4.99 -3.56
CA ILE A 89 12.60 -4.16 -4.76
C ILE A 89 13.88 -3.33 -4.96
N THR A 90 14.36 -2.64 -3.92
CA THR A 90 15.59 -1.85 -4.01
C THR A 90 16.81 -2.71 -4.32
N ALA A 91 16.87 -3.93 -3.79
CA ALA A 91 17.94 -4.87 -4.10
C ALA A 91 17.98 -5.32 -5.57
N LEU A 92 16.83 -5.35 -6.26
CA LEU A 92 16.72 -5.66 -7.68
C LEU A 92 16.95 -4.44 -8.59
N LEU A 93 16.72 -3.23 -8.08
CA LEU A 93 16.89 -1.97 -8.80
C LEU A 93 18.26 -1.33 -8.55
N ASP A 94 19.15 -2.01 -7.82
CA ASP A 94 20.49 -1.51 -7.52
C ASP A 94 21.36 -1.61 -8.78
N ASP A 95 21.77 -0.47 -9.30
CA ASP A 95 22.55 -0.30 -10.54
C ASP A 95 23.99 -0.83 -10.41
N SER A 96 24.44 -1.15 -9.18
CA SER A 96 25.74 -1.77 -8.94
C SER A 96 25.81 -3.25 -9.36
N LYS A 97 24.66 -3.88 -9.64
CA LYS A 97 24.54 -5.29 -10.04
C LYS A 97 24.62 -5.46 -11.55
N THR A 98 25.39 -6.43 -11.99
CA THR A 98 25.51 -6.78 -13.40
C THR A 98 24.25 -7.47 -13.92
N GLU A 99 24.01 -7.43 -15.24
CA GLU A 99 22.88 -8.14 -15.90
C GLU A 99 22.89 -9.65 -15.65
N GLU A 100 24.04 -10.24 -15.33
CA GLU A 100 24.16 -11.65 -14.95
C GLU A 100 23.59 -11.94 -13.55
N GLU A 101 23.61 -10.93 -12.65
CA GLU A 101 23.10 -11.06 -11.28
C GLU A 101 21.61 -10.76 -11.18
N VAL A 102 21.09 -9.87 -12.03
CA VAL A 102 19.67 -9.50 -12.06
C VAL A 102 19.13 -9.60 -13.50
N PRO A 103 18.34 -10.64 -13.80
CA PRO A 103 17.72 -10.78 -15.12
C PRO A 103 16.85 -9.56 -15.46
N HIS A 104 16.92 -9.12 -16.72
CA HIS A 104 16.15 -7.97 -17.22
C HIS A 104 14.65 -8.05 -16.91
N GLU A 105 14.05 -9.25 -16.97
CA GLU A 105 12.66 -9.48 -16.63
C GLU A 105 12.37 -9.23 -15.15
N ALA A 106 13.30 -9.60 -14.27
CA ALA A 106 13.14 -9.36 -12.82
C ALA A 106 13.22 -7.87 -12.50
N PHE A 107 14.18 -7.15 -13.09
CA PHE A 107 14.29 -5.70 -13.00
C PHE A 107 13.01 -5.01 -13.48
N LYS A 108 12.54 -5.37 -14.68
CA LYS A 108 11.30 -4.86 -15.26
C LYS A 108 10.09 -5.19 -14.38
N GLY A 109 10.02 -6.41 -13.85
CA GLY A 109 8.96 -6.84 -12.93
C GLY A 109 8.93 -6.01 -11.66
N ALA A 110 10.09 -5.77 -11.05
CA ALA A 110 10.22 -4.93 -9.85
C ALA A 110 9.78 -3.48 -10.10
N LEU A 111 10.13 -2.90 -11.25
CA LEU A 111 9.66 -1.58 -11.68
C LEU A 111 8.14 -1.53 -11.81
N TYR A 112 7.51 -2.54 -12.44
CA TYR A 112 6.05 -2.59 -12.56
C TYR A 112 5.35 -2.72 -11.20
N VAL A 113 5.93 -3.47 -10.27
CA VAL A 113 5.42 -3.55 -8.89
C VAL A 113 5.50 -2.20 -8.19
N LEU A 114 6.62 -1.49 -8.36
CA LEU A 114 6.86 -0.19 -7.73
C LEU A 114 5.94 0.91 -8.29
N ILE A 115 5.87 1.03 -9.60
CA ILE A 115 5.07 2.05 -10.29
C ILE A 115 3.57 1.77 -10.11
N GLY A 116 3.17 0.51 -10.20
CA GLY A 116 1.76 0.11 -10.08
C GLY A 116 0.85 0.77 -11.10
N HIS A 117 -0.45 0.75 -10.84
CA HIS A 117 -1.45 1.48 -11.64
C HIS A 117 -1.68 2.87 -11.03
N LYS A 118 -1.94 3.89 -11.85
CA LYS A 118 -2.00 5.35 -11.58
C LYS A 118 -2.51 5.80 -10.20
N GLU A 119 -3.46 5.08 -9.61
CA GLU A 119 -4.06 5.48 -8.32
C GLU A 119 -3.58 4.64 -7.11
N LYS A 120 -2.81 3.58 -7.33
CA LYS A 120 -2.41 2.62 -6.29
C LYS A 120 -0.92 2.27 -6.32
N SER A 121 -0.12 3.18 -6.81
CA SER A 121 1.33 3.04 -6.82
C SER A 121 1.89 2.89 -5.40
N LEU A 122 2.87 2.02 -5.22
CA LEU A 122 3.62 1.93 -3.96
C LEU A 122 4.38 3.23 -3.68
N LEU A 123 4.77 3.95 -4.73
CA LEU A 123 5.44 5.26 -4.64
C LEU A 123 4.60 6.31 -3.91
N THR A 124 3.27 6.27 -4.06
CA THR A 124 2.37 7.24 -3.39
C THR A 124 2.10 6.91 -1.92
N LYS A 125 2.38 5.67 -1.51
CA LYS A 125 2.15 5.19 -0.14
C LYS A 125 3.36 5.34 0.76
N HIS A 126 4.51 5.62 0.17
CA HIS A 126 5.77 5.56 0.87
C HIS A 126 6.26 6.91 1.37
N ASP A 127 7.00 6.86 2.47
CA ASP A 127 7.75 7.97 3.03
C ASP A 127 8.85 8.41 2.03
N TRP A 128 8.99 9.70 1.76
CA TRP A 128 9.95 10.28 0.82
C TRP A 128 11.40 9.80 1.03
N HIS A 129 11.76 9.44 2.27
CA HIS A 129 13.11 8.94 2.60
C HIS A 129 13.44 7.61 1.94
N SER A 130 12.46 6.73 1.81
CA SER A 130 12.63 5.43 1.16
C SER A 130 12.56 5.56 -0.36
N LEU A 131 11.79 6.52 -0.87
CA LEU A 131 11.76 6.89 -2.28
C LEU A 131 13.10 7.45 -2.75
N LEU A 132 13.79 8.25 -1.95
CA LEU A 132 15.12 8.80 -2.27
C LEU A 132 16.16 7.69 -2.43
N LYS A 133 16.08 6.60 -1.66
CA LYS A 133 16.96 5.45 -1.85
C LYS A 133 16.75 4.78 -3.20
N VAL A 134 15.49 4.62 -3.63
CA VAL A 134 15.16 4.04 -4.94
C VAL A 134 15.56 5.00 -6.07
N CYS A 135 15.29 6.30 -5.92
CA CYS A 135 15.69 7.29 -6.93
C CYS A 135 17.21 7.42 -7.06
N ASN A 136 17.95 7.34 -5.96
CA ASN A 136 19.42 7.35 -6.01
C ASN A 136 20.00 6.08 -6.64
N ALA A 137 19.29 4.96 -6.60
CA ALA A 137 19.67 3.74 -7.28
C ALA A 137 19.32 3.73 -8.78
N THR A 138 18.43 4.62 -9.24
CA THR A 138 17.94 4.65 -10.64
C THR A 138 18.37 5.86 -11.45
N VAL A 139 19.12 6.80 -10.87
CA VAL A 139 19.45 8.11 -11.51
C VAL A 139 20.89 8.19 -12.04
N TRP A 140 21.61 7.07 -12.17
CA TRP A 140 22.95 7.06 -12.82
C TRP A 140 23.02 6.06 -13.97
#